data_9209620a9aea87d0719b3e5affba603d
#
_entry.id   9209620a9aea87d0719b3e5affba603d
#
_cell.length_a   1.000
_cell.length_b   1.000
_cell.length_c   1.000
_cell.angle_alpha   90.00
_cell.angle_beta   90.00
_cell.angle_gamma   90.00
#
_symmetry.space_group_name_H-M   'P 1'
#
loop_
_entity.id
_entity.type
_entity.pdbx_description
1 polymer ?
#
loop_
_entity_poly.entity_id
_entity_poly.type
_entity_poly.pdbx_seq_one_letter_code
_entity_poly.pdbx_strand_id
1 'polypeptide(L)'
;MHAVPPPSNPFRYGAVARGEYFTDRERELETLSADIRGGQDVVIISRRRLGKTSLVENAIEQLRAEKILVAYLDLYGSPTKQALADDLAQALSDGLLSPVERTTDRIRGWFSHLVVQPRVTVAEDGRPQFEFLGYERREDADTLLDGLLELPGRVAADGHRVCVVLDEFQEIVPIDAHLPGRVRSAFQQQPDVAHVYLGSKRHMMEPLFMERAAPLYRSAKPMLLGPIAPELFIGFLRERFAVGGVEIGDEELDGILSFTGGLPYETQELCSYVWTEAKLADVAVDDKLVERALELLVDAESARYAAVWDRLPGTQRALLLALAREPGRVYSEDYRRRHKLGSASTVQRALAGLEKLDLVDSNERGGQRLADLFMRVWLGRVD
;
A
#
# COMPACT_ATOMS: atom_id res chain seq x y z
N MET A 1 41.68 -19.50 1.05
CA MET A 1 40.25 -19.84 1.08
C MET A 1 39.52 -18.63 1.63
N HIS A 2 38.84 -17.86 0.79
CA HIS A 2 37.95 -16.82 1.28
C HIS A 2 36.75 -17.54 1.90
N ALA A 3 36.54 -17.34 3.20
CA ALA A 3 35.34 -17.84 3.87
C ALA A 3 34.13 -17.21 3.17
N VAL A 4 33.22 -18.05 2.68
CA VAL A 4 31.92 -17.59 2.18
C VAL A 4 31.26 -16.91 3.38
N PRO A 5 30.83 -15.63 3.24
CA PRO A 5 30.13 -14.97 4.34
C PRO A 5 28.93 -15.80 4.75
N PRO A 6 28.60 -15.87 6.05
CA PRO A 6 27.42 -16.62 6.49
C PRO A 6 26.18 -16.13 5.73
N PRO A 7 25.26 -17.03 5.36
CA PRO A 7 24.09 -16.63 4.61
C PRO A 7 23.32 -15.56 5.39
N SER A 8 23.02 -14.47 4.71
CA SER A 8 22.16 -13.41 5.26
C SER A 8 20.71 -13.92 5.32
N ASN A 9 19.92 -13.39 6.24
CA ASN A 9 18.52 -13.75 6.35
C ASN A 9 17.81 -13.56 4.99
N PRO A 10 17.22 -14.64 4.43
CA PRO A 10 16.64 -14.62 3.08
C PRO A 10 15.23 -14.02 3.03
N PHE A 11 14.64 -13.70 4.18
CA PHE A 11 13.31 -13.11 4.28
C PHE A 11 13.40 -11.59 4.40
N ARG A 12 12.61 -10.90 3.58
CA ARG A 12 12.55 -9.43 3.56
C ARG A 12 11.10 -8.98 3.74
N TYR A 13 10.87 -8.15 4.75
CA TYR A 13 9.59 -7.50 5.02
C TYR A 13 9.80 -6.01 5.24
N GLY A 14 8.74 -5.20 5.09
CA GLY A 14 8.81 -3.74 5.25
C GLY A 14 9.44 -3.00 4.07
N ALA A 15 9.81 -3.69 3.00
CA ALA A 15 10.34 -3.11 1.77
C ALA A 15 9.56 -3.60 0.55
N VAL A 16 9.70 -2.91 -0.58
CA VAL A 16 9.13 -3.33 -1.85
C VAL A 16 9.80 -4.63 -2.31
N ALA A 17 9.00 -5.68 -2.52
CA ALA A 17 9.48 -6.96 -3.02
C ALA A 17 9.73 -6.88 -4.52
N ARG A 18 10.95 -7.21 -4.97
CA ARG A 18 11.37 -7.24 -6.38
C ARG A 18 12.17 -8.50 -6.68
N GLY A 19 12.18 -8.91 -7.96
CA GLY A 19 12.95 -10.07 -8.42
C GLY A 19 12.61 -11.32 -7.63
N GLU A 20 13.59 -12.00 -7.08
CA GLU A 20 13.44 -13.24 -6.32
C GLU A 20 12.62 -13.13 -5.02
N TYR A 21 12.35 -11.93 -4.54
CA TYR A 21 11.50 -11.66 -3.37
C TYR A 21 10.03 -11.38 -3.73
N PHE A 22 9.73 -11.21 -5.03
CA PHE A 22 8.37 -11.04 -5.54
C PHE A 22 7.85 -12.40 -5.98
N THR A 23 6.76 -12.85 -5.40
CA THR A 23 6.21 -14.18 -5.67
C THR A 23 4.70 -14.16 -5.74
N ASP A 24 4.15 -15.12 -6.48
CA ASP A 24 2.73 -15.47 -6.56
C ASP A 24 1.77 -14.33 -6.89
N ARG A 25 2.22 -13.40 -7.70
CA ARG A 25 1.42 -12.29 -8.24
C ARG A 25 1.56 -12.18 -9.76
N GLU A 26 2.03 -13.24 -10.42
CA GLU A 26 2.28 -13.24 -11.86
C GLU A 26 0.99 -12.94 -12.64
N ARG A 27 -0.14 -13.51 -12.20
CA ARG A 27 -1.44 -13.30 -12.85
C ARG A 27 -1.93 -11.86 -12.66
N GLU A 28 -1.83 -11.34 -11.46
CA GLU A 28 -2.18 -9.95 -11.16
C GLU A 28 -1.25 -8.98 -11.88
N LEU A 29 0.05 -9.27 -11.93
CA LEU A 29 1.06 -8.48 -12.62
C LEU A 29 0.80 -8.45 -14.14
N GLU A 30 0.53 -9.61 -14.75
CA GLU A 30 0.20 -9.71 -16.16
C GLU A 30 -1.09 -8.97 -16.51
N THR A 31 -2.14 -9.15 -15.66
CA THR A 31 -3.42 -8.47 -15.84
C THR A 31 -3.27 -6.96 -15.74
N LEU A 32 -2.57 -6.46 -14.70
CA LEU A 32 -2.33 -5.03 -14.52
C LEU A 32 -1.53 -4.44 -15.68
N SER A 33 -0.46 -5.14 -16.10
CA SER A 33 0.37 -4.70 -17.20
C SER A 33 -0.41 -4.69 -18.55
N ALA A 34 -1.28 -5.66 -18.77
CA ALA A 34 -2.14 -5.71 -19.96
C ALA A 34 -3.19 -4.58 -19.96
N ASP A 35 -3.84 -4.33 -18.82
CA ASP A 35 -4.79 -3.23 -18.67
C ASP A 35 -4.12 -1.87 -18.96
N ILE A 36 -2.93 -1.63 -18.40
CA ILE A 36 -2.17 -0.38 -18.63
C ILE A 36 -1.76 -0.25 -20.10
N ARG A 37 -1.29 -1.33 -20.75
CA ARG A 37 -0.96 -1.30 -22.19
C ARG A 37 -2.18 -0.96 -23.06
N GLY A 38 -3.36 -1.33 -22.61
CA GLY A 38 -4.63 -1.05 -23.27
C GLY A 38 -5.24 0.31 -22.95
N GLY A 39 -4.57 1.17 -22.17
CA GLY A 39 -5.12 2.45 -21.74
C GLY A 39 -6.26 2.35 -20.73
N GLN A 40 -6.41 1.18 -20.07
CA GLN A 40 -7.48 0.95 -19.10
C GLN A 40 -7.12 1.48 -17.73
N ASP A 41 -7.97 2.32 -17.17
CA ASP A 41 -7.84 2.75 -15.77
C ASP A 41 -8.13 1.59 -14.80
N VAL A 42 -7.31 1.51 -13.75
CA VAL A 42 -7.39 0.44 -12.75
C VAL A 42 -7.41 1.03 -11.33
N VAL A 43 -8.25 0.49 -10.46
CA VAL A 43 -8.22 0.80 -9.03
C VAL A 43 -7.90 -0.46 -8.22
N ILE A 44 -6.82 -0.40 -7.45
CA ILE A 44 -6.37 -1.49 -6.58
C ILE A 44 -6.71 -1.13 -5.13
N ILE A 45 -7.71 -1.82 -4.60
CA ILE A 45 -8.16 -1.65 -3.21
C ILE A 45 -7.81 -2.91 -2.44
N SER A 46 -6.91 -2.78 -1.47
CA SER A 46 -6.57 -3.89 -0.59
C SER A 46 -6.07 -3.39 0.75
N ARG A 47 -6.04 -4.27 1.74
CA ARG A 47 -5.43 -3.97 3.04
C ARG A 47 -3.97 -3.55 2.88
N ARG A 48 -3.46 -2.86 3.90
CA ARG A 48 -2.01 -2.63 4.04
C ARG A 48 -1.25 -3.97 4.04
N ARG A 49 -0.02 -3.95 3.58
CA ARG A 49 0.92 -5.09 3.61
C ARG A 49 0.55 -6.29 2.73
N LEU A 50 -0.44 -6.16 1.81
CA LEU A 50 -0.77 -7.18 0.82
C LEU A 50 0.05 -7.09 -0.47
N GLY A 51 1.06 -6.22 -0.52
CA GLY A 51 1.99 -6.15 -1.64
C GLY A 51 1.51 -5.29 -2.82
N LYS A 52 0.54 -4.34 -2.63
CA LYS A 52 0.10 -3.42 -3.71
C LYS A 52 1.26 -2.69 -4.37
N THR A 53 2.06 -1.99 -3.55
CA THR A 53 3.21 -1.22 -4.04
C THR A 53 4.22 -2.11 -4.74
N SER A 54 4.47 -3.32 -4.20
CA SER A 54 5.35 -4.30 -4.86
C SER A 54 4.82 -4.74 -6.22
N LEU A 55 3.52 -5.02 -6.33
CA LEU A 55 2.88 -5.39 -7.60
C LEU A 55 3.03 -4.27 -8.65
N VAL A 56 2.72 -3.04 -8.25
CA VAL A 56 2.76 -1.89 -9.16
C VAL A 56 4.20 -1.53 -9.54
N GLU A 57 5.15 -1.58 -8.61
CA GLU A 57 6.56 -1.32 -8.91
C GLU A 57 7.15 -2.34 -9.89
N ASN A 58 6.80 -3.63 -9.75
CA ASN A 58 7.21 -4.66 -10.73
C ASN A 58 6.52 -4.44 -12.10
N ALA A 59 5.26 -4.00 -12.12
CA ALA A 59 4.59 -3.62 -13.38
C ALA A 59 5.28 -2.40 -14.02
N ILE A 60 5.61 -1.37 -13.25
CA ILE A 60 6.32 -0.17 -13.73
C ILE A 60 7.66 -0.54 -14.37
N GLU A 61 8.43 -1.44 -13.75
CA GLU A 61 9.70 -1.90 -14.31
C GLU A 61 9.52 -2.55 -15.69
N GLN A 62 8.53 -3.46 -15.84
CA GLN A 62 8.21 -4.08 -17.12
C GLN A 62 7.75 -3.05 -18.16
N LEU A 63 6.83 -2.15 -17.78
CA LEU A 63 6.26 -1.15 -18.69
C LEU A 63 7.31 -0.14 -19.18
N ARG A 64 8.25 0.26 -18.31
CA ARG A 64 9.37 1.13 -18.69
C ARG A 64 10.31 0.47 -19.67
N ALA A 65 10.56 -0.85 -19.55
CA ALA A 65 11.32 -1.61 -20.53
C ALA A 65 10.65 -1.63 -21.92
N GLU A 66 9.32 -1.51 -21.96
CA GLU A 66 8.51 -1.38 -23.17
C GLU A 66 8.35 0.08 -23.67
N LYS A 67 9.08 1.02 -23.07
CA LYS A 67 9.03 2.46 -23.37
C LYS A 67 7.68 3.13 -23.07
N ILE A 68 6.91 2.59 -22.13
CA ILE A 68 5.76 3.28 -21.57
C ILE A 68 6.29 4.26 -20.51
N LEU A 69 5.90 5.52 -20.62
CA LEU A 69 6.25 6.56 -19.67
C LEU A 69 5.36 6.42 -18.44
N VAL A 70 5.97 6.30 -17.25
CA VAL A 70 5.21 6.07 -16.00
C VAL A 70 5.55 7.13 -14.97
N ALA A 71 4.58 7.97 -14.64
CA ALA A 71 4.64 8.87 -13.49
C ALA A 71 4.04 8.18 -12.25
N TYR A 72 4.73 8.24 -11.11
CA TYR A 72 4.28 7.64 -9.85
C TYR A 72 4.28 8.71 -8.76
N LEU A 73 3.12 8.91 -8.13
CA LEU A 73 2.92 9.84 -7.03
C LEU A 73 2.33 9.11 -5.83
N ASP A 74 2.99 9.23 -4.68
CA ASP A 74 2.45 8.84 -3.38
C ASP A 74 1.83 10.07 -2.70
N LEU A 75 0.50 10.07 -2.54
CA LEU A 75 -0.25 11.20 -1.96
C LEU A 75 -0.09 11.31 -0.44
N TYR A 76 0.48 10.31 0.22
CA TYR A 76 0.67 10.34 1.67
C TYR A 76 1.58 11.51 2.12
N GLY A 77 2.52 11.90 1.25
CA GLY A 77 3.43 13.03 1.48
C GLY A 77 2.85 14.42 1.25
N SER A 78 1.64 14.54 0.66
CA SER A 78 1.09 15.79 0.12
C SER A 78 -0.07 16.34 0.97
N PRO A 79 0.15 16.97 2.13
CA PRO A 79 -0.93 17.36 3.06
C PRO A 79 -1.74 18.58 2.61
N THR A 80 -1.31 19.29 1.58
CA THR A 80 -1.94 20.52 1.08
C THR A 80 -2.03 20.50 -0.44
N LYS A 81 -2.90 21.32 -1.04
CA LYS A 81 -2.97 21.47 -2.50
C LYS A 81 -1.65 21.94 -3.11
N GLN A 82 -0.91 22.77 -2.41
CA GLN A 82 0.40 23.24 -2.88
C GLN A 82 1.41 22.10 -2.90
N ALA A 83 1.54 21.37 -1.79
CA ALA A 83 2.41 20.20 -1.74
C ALA A 83 2.02 19.17 -2.81
N LEU A 84 0.71 18.93 -3.00
CA LEU A 84 0.22 18.04 -4.05
C LEU A 84 0.63 18.52 -5.46
N ALA A 85 0.57 19.83 -5.73
CA ALA A 85 0.98 20.38 -7.02
C ALA A 85 2.50 20.22 -7.24
N ASP A 86 3.31 20.51 -6.22
CA ASP A 86 4.77 20.37 -6.29
C ASP A 86 5.16 18.89 -6.49
N ASP A 87 4.58 17.97 -5.71
CA ASP A 87 4.83 16.55 -5.80
C ASP A 87 4.34 15.94 -7.13
N LEU A 88 3.18 16.37 -7.63
CA LEU A 88 2.65 15.95 -8.93
C LEU A 88 3.55 16.42 -10.07
N ALA A 89 4.00 17.66 -10.05
CA ALA A 89 4.93 18.18 -11.06
C ALA A 89 6.25 17.42 -11.06
N GLN A 90 6.76 17.09 -9.86
CA GLN A 90 7.97 16.28 -9.72
C GLN A 90 7.76 14.87 -10.29
N ALA A 91 6.65 14.20 -9.91
CA ALA A 91 6.33 12.86 -10.38
C ALA A 91 6.17 12.81 -11.93
N LEU A 92 5.48 13.80 -12.50
CA LEU A 92 5.32 13.93 -13.95
C LEU A 92 6.66 14.16 -14.65
N SER A 93 7.52 15.02 -14.11
CA SER A 93 8.86 15.24 -14.66
C SER A 93 9.71 13.98 -14.60
N ASP A 94 9.72 13.30 -13.46
CA ASP A 94 10.52 12.09 -13.26
C ASP A 94 10.04 10.90 -14.09
N GLY A 95 8.74 10.81 -14.30
CA GLY A 95 8.12 9.70 -15.01
C GLY A 95 8.01 9.88 -16.51
N LEU A 96 7.79 11.11 -16.97
CA LEU A 96 7.44 11.37 -18.37
C LEU A 96 8.60 11.95 -19.18
N LEU A 97 9.64 12.49 -18.53
CA LEU A 97 10.86 13.00 -19.21
C LEU A 97 11.99 11.99 -19.12
N SER A 98 12.67 11.77 -20.24
CA SER A 98 13.94 11.04 -20.22
C SER A 98 15.03 11.85 -19.51
N PRO A 99 16.10 11.22 -18.97
CA PRO A 99 17.19 11.95 -18.34
C PRO A 99 17.83 13.02 -19.23
N VAL A 100 17.86 12.80 -20.56
CA VAL A 100 18.38 13.75 -21.55
C VAL A 100 17.40 14.91 -21.79
N GLU A 101 16.12 14.67 -21.62
CA GLU A 101 15.06 15.66 -21.81
C GLU A 101 14.77 16.49 -20.56
N ARG A 102 15.30 16.11 -19.41
CA ARG A 102 15.22 16.87 -18.15
C ARG A 102 16.08 18.14 -18.15
N THR A 103 16.29 18.75 -19.33
CA THR A 103 16.90 20.06 -19.42
C THR A 103 15.91 21.14 -19.01
N THR A 104 16.42 22.18 -18.37
CA THR A 104 15.60 23.31 -17.87
C THR A 104 14.69 23.90 -18.94
N ASP A 105 15.14 23.96 -20.19
CA ASP A 105 14.38 24.56 -21.30
C ASP A 105 13.23 23.66 -21.78
N ARG A 106 13.42 22.32 -21.82
CA ARG A 106 12.33 21.39 -22.17
C ARG A 106 11.30 21.29 -21.06
N ILE A 107 11.74 21.24 -19.81
CA ILE A 107 10.82 21.30 -18.65
C ILE A 107 9.97 22.57 -18.71
N ARG A 108 10.60 23.73 -18.95
CA ARG A 108 9.86 25.00 -19.12
C ARG A 108 8.89 24.94 -20.28
N GLY A 109 9.25 24.31 -21.39
CA GLY A 109 8.37 24.10 -22.53
C GLY A 109 7.10 23.32 -22.16
N TRP A 110 7.23 22.25 -21.39
CA TRP A 110 6.09 21.44 -20.94
C TRP A 110 5.15 22.19 -20.00
N PHE A 111 5.73 22.98 -19.09
CA PHE A 111 4.94 23.78 -18.15
C PHE A 111 4.60 25.18 -18.68
N SER A 112 4.97 25.53 -19.94
CA SER A 112 4.75 26.86 -20.51
C SER A 112 3.27 27.28 -20.63
N HIS A 113 2.35 26.31 -20.65
CA HIS A 113 0.93 26.53 -20.70
C HIS A 113 0.26 26.67 -19.32
N LEU A 114 1.00 26.41 -18.25
CA LEU A 114 0.48 26.61 -16.90
C LEU A 114 0.42 28.12 -16.61
N VAL A 115 -0.66 28.52 -15.95
CA VAL A 115 -0.86 29.92 -15.52
C VAL A 115 0.21 30.32 -14.51
N VAL A 116 0.60 29.39 -13.64
CA VAL A 116 1.69 29.57 -12.68
C VAL A 116 2.88 28.73 -13.15
N GLN A 117 3.96 29.39 -13.56
CA GLN A 117 5.13 28.69 -14.03
C GLN A 117 6.04 28.28 -12.88
N PRO A 118 6.57 27.03 -12.88
CA PRO A 118 7.50 26.61 -11.86
C PRO A 118 8.84 27.33 -11.97
N ARG A 119 9.42 27.71 -10.84
CA ARG A 119 10.85 27.91 -10.73
C ARG A 119 11.51 26.55 -10.70
N VAL A 120 12.27 26.24 -11.74
CA VAL A 120 13.02 24.98 -11.81
C VAL A 120 14.43 25.24 -11.29
N THR A 121 14.79 24.56 -10.22
CA THR A 121 16.14 24.50 -9.67
C THR A 121 16.71 23.09 -9.87
N VAL A 122 18.00 22.92 -9.79
CA VAL A 122 18.64 21.60 -9.89
C VAL A 122 19.20 21.26 -8.51
N ALA A 123 18.77 20.14 -7.95
CA ALA A 123 19.27 19.62 -6.69
C ALA A 123 20.74 19.17 -6.81
N GLU A 124 21.41 18.93 -5.69
CA GLU A 124 22.80 18.44 -5.66
C GLU A 124 23.00 17.10 -6.39
N ASP A 125 21.96 16.27 -6.45
CA ASP A 125 21.93 14.98 -7.17
C ASP A 125 21.62 15.11 -8.67
N GLY A 126 21.49 16.35 -9.18
CA GLY A 126 21.22 16.66 -10.59
C GLY A 126 19.73 16.54 -10.98
N ARG A 127 18.82 16.31 -10.05
CA ARG A 127 17.38 16.24 -10.33
C ARG A 127 16.76 17.63 -10.36
N PRO A 128 15.81 17.88 -11.27
CA PRO A 128 15.04 19.11 -11.24
C PRO A 128 14.17 19.15 -10.00
N GLN A 129 14.12 20.28 -9.32
CA GLN A 129 13.18 20.59 -8.25
C GLN A 129 12.24 21.69 -8.73
N PHE A 130 10.96 21.53 -8.42
CA PHE A 130 9.92 22.46 -8.81
C PHE A 130 9.46 23.25 -7.61
N GLU A 131 9.47 24.57 -7.75
CA GLU A 131 8.91 25.49 -6.77
C GLU A 131 7.96 26.41 -7.50
N PHE A 132 6.67 26.33 -7.18
CA PHE A 132 5.70 27.25 -7.76
C PHE A 132 5.58 28.47 -6.84
N LEU A 133 6.04 29.62 -7.30
CA LEU A 133 6.01 30.87 -6.55
C LEU A 133 4.72 31.65 -6.86
N GLY A 134 4.12 32.27 -5.85
CA GLY A 134 3.00 33.19 -6.04
C GLY A 134 1.62 32.68 -5.67
N TYR A 135 1.56 31.62 -4.88
CA TYR A 135 0.31 31.04 -4.35
C TYR A 135 -0.30 31.87 -3.22
N GLU A 136 -0.54 33.12 -3.40
CA GLU A 136 -1.26 33.87 -2.37
C GLU A 136 -2.78 33.63 -2.39
N ARG A 137 -3.31 33.03 -3.48
CA ARG A 137 -4.73 32.78 -3.66
C ARG A 137 -5.03 31.28 -3.88
N ARG A 138 -6.10 30.82 -3.24
CA ARG A 138 -6.60 29.43 -3.37
C ARG A 138 -6.94 29.07 -4.84
N GLU A 139 -7.39 30.03 -5.62
CA GLU A 139 -7.74 29.91 -7.04
C GLU A 139 -6.52 29.56 -7.93
N ASP A 140 -5.33 30.05 -7.56
CA ASP A 140 -4.09 29.80 -8.31
C ASP A 140 -3.64 28.33 -8.15
N ALA A 141 -3.79 27.75 -6.95
CA ALA A 141 -3.47 26.33 -6.70
C ALA A 141 -4.42 25.39 -7.46
N ASP A 142 -5.70 25.71 -7.53
CA ASP A 142 -6.69 24.93 -8.28
C ASP A 142 -6.39 24.94 -9.78
N THR A 143 -6.09 26.11 -10.35
CA THR A 143 -5.75 26.27 -11.77
C THR A 143 -4.46 25.53 -12.13
N LEU A 144 -3.49 25.55 -11.23
CA LEU A 144 -2.23 24.81 -11.42
C LEU A 144 -2.47 23.31 -11.42
N LEU A 145 -3.21 22.80 -10.43
CA LEU A 145 -3.51 21.37 -10.35
C LEU A 145 -4.27 20.89 -11.59
N ASP A 146 -5.24 21.65 -12.09
CA ASP A 146 -5.96 21.34 -13.32
C ASP A 146 -4.99 21.22 -14.50
N GLY A 147 -4.08 22.18 -14.66
CA GLY A 147 -3.08 22.14 -15.73
C GLY A 147 -2.08 20.97 -15.61
N LEU A 148 -1.69 20.61 -14.39
CA LEU A 148 -0.81 19.46 -14.15
C LEU A 148 -1.54 18.12 -14.42
N LEU A 149 -2.82 18.03 -14.05
CA LEU A 149 -3.65 16.85 -14.34
C LEU A 149 -3.89 16.65 -15.85
N GLU A 150 -3.87 17.72 -16.66
CA GLU A 150 -4.00 17.63 -18.12
C GLU A 150 -2.70 17.22 -18.83
N LEU A 151 -1.54 17.39 -18.19
CA LEU A 151 -0.24 17.17 -18.82
C LEU A 151 -0.04 15.76 -19.37
N PRO A 152 -0.41 14.65 -18.67
CA PRO A 152 -0.27 13.30 -19.21
C PRO A 152 -0.95 13.10 -20.56
N GLY A 153 -2.16 13.65 -20.72
CA GLY A 153 -2.92 13.59 -21.98
C GLY A 153 -2.22 14.32 -23.13
N ARG A 154 -1.55 15.43 -22.87
CA ARG A 154 -0.76 16.15 -23.88
C ARG A 154 0.45 15.34 -24.34
N VAL A 155 1.14 14.70 -23.40
CA VAL A 155 2.27 13.81 -23.70
C VAL A 155 1.82 12.61 -24.52
N ALA A 156 0.64 12.05 -24.20
CA ALA A 156 0.05 10.99 -24.99
C ALA A 156 -0.32 11.43 -26.40
N ALA A 157 -0.83 12.65 -26.57
CA ALA A 157 -1.16 13.22 -27.88
C ALA A 157 0.09 13.41 -28.77
N ASP A 158 1.28 13.56 -28.19
CA ASP A 158 2.57 13.55 -28.90
C ASP A 158 3.03 12.14 -29.33
N GLY A 159 2.21 11.10 -29.14
CA GLY A 159 2.45 9.74 -29.58
C GLY A 159 3.15 8.85 -28.54
N HIS A 160 3.23 9.27 -27.30
CA HIS A 160 3.76 8.46 -26.21
C HIS A 160 2.66 7.63 -25.55
N ARG A 161 2.99 6.41 -25.12
CA ARG A 161 2.14 5.65 -24.18
C ARG A 161 2.45 6.12 -22.76
N VAL A 162 1.43 6.48 -22.01
CA VAL A 162 1.58 7.11 -20.68
C VAL A 162 0.76 6.36 -19.65
N CYS A 163 1.32 6.20 -18.47
CA CYS A 163 0.62 5.71 -17.28
C CYS A 163 0.87 6.68 -16.11
N VAL A 164 -0.16 6.99 -15.36
CA VAL A 164 -0.08 7.76 -14.12
C VAL A 164 -0.53 6.88 -12.96
N VAL A 165 0.33 6.70 -11.97
CA VAL A 165 0.04 5.94 -10.76
C VAL A 165 -0.12 6.90 -9.59
N LEU A 166 -1.27 6.80 -8.91
CA LEU A 166 -1.60 7.59 -7.72
C LEU A 166 -1.73 6.64 -6.53
N ASP A 167 -0.68 6.56 -5.71
CA ASP A 167 -0.66 5.72 -4.51
C ASP A 167 -1.26 6.45 -3.30
N GLU A 168 -1.82 5.68 -2.37
CA GLU A 168 -2.58 6.15 -1.21
C GLU A 168 -3.64 7.20 -1.60
N PHE A 169 -4.35 6.92 -2.70
CA PHE A 169 -5.30 7.87 -3.33
C PHE A 169 -6.37 8.40 -2.39
N GLN A 170 -6.74 7.68 -1.34
CA GLN A 170 -7.69 8.17 -0.34
C GLN A 170 -7.22 9.45 0.39
N GLU A 171 -5.92 9.73 0.39
CA GLU A 171 -5.37 10.93 1.03
C GLU A 171 -5.70 12.23 0.26
N ILE A 172 -6.26 12.13 -0.96
CA ILE A 172 -6.72 13.29 -1.73
C ILE A 172 -7.93 13.97 -1.08
N VAL A 173 -8.80 13.21 -0.38
CA VAL A 173 -10.03 13.75 0.24
C VAL A 173 -9.76 14.70 1.40
N PRO A 174 -8.84 14.42 2.33
CA PRO A 174 -8.45 15.38 3.38
C PRO A 174 -7.85 16.69 2.84
N ILE A 175 -7.22 16.67 1.66
CA ILE A 175 -6.66 17.88 1.03
C ILE A 175 -7.79 18.79 0.57
N ASP A 176 -8.72 18.25 -0.22
CA ASP A 176 -9.96 18.93 -0.61
C ASP A 176 -10.98 17.89 -1.14
N ALA A 177 -12.19 17.91 -0.58
CA ALA A 177 -13.27 17.01 -0.96
C ALA A 177 -13.69 17.11 -2.44
N HIS A 178 -13.35 18.18 -3.14
CA HIS A 178 -13.67 18.38 -4.57
C HIS A 178 -12.58 17.83 -5.52
N LEU A 179 -11.37 17.54 -5.02
CA LEU A 179 -10.28 17.04 -5.84
C LEU A 179 -10.59 15.71 -6.57
N PRO A 180 -11.26 14.71 -5.99
CA PRO A 180 -11.63 13.50 -6.73
C PRO A 180 -12.47 13.79 -7.98
N GLY A 181 -13.37 14.79 -7.91
CA GLY A 181 -14.17 15.24 -9.06
C GLY A 181 -13.32 15.93 -10.13
N ARG A 182 -12.32 16.74 -9.75
CA ARG A 182 -11.36 17.37 -10.68
C ARG A 182 -10.50 16.33 -11.38
N VAL A 183 -9.94 15.37 -10.63
CA VAL A 183 -9.19 14.25 -11.20
C VAL A 183 -10.02 13.51 -12.23
N ARG A 184 -11.28 13.18 -11.92
CA ARG A 184 -12.19 12.56 -12.87
C ARG A 184 -12.35 13.40 -14.14
N SER A 185 -12.64 14.70 -13.98
CA SER A 185 -12.89 15.58 -15.12
C SER A 185 -11.69 15.67 -16.06
N ALA A 186 -10.46 15.75 -15.51
CA ALA A 186 -9.24 15.79 -16.29
C ALA A 186 -8.97 14.44 -17.00
N PHE A 187 -9.02 13.34 -16.25
CA PHE A 187 -8.62 12.02 -16.75
C PHE A 187 -9.60 11.40 -17.75
N GLN A 188 -10.90 11.72 -17.63
CA GLN A 188 -11.88 11.30 -18.65
C GLN A 188 -11.62 11.89 -20.05
N GLN A 189 -10.82 12.95 -20.16
CA GLN A 189 -10.42 13.55 -21.43
C GLN A 189 -9.13 12.95 -22.01
N GLN A 190 -8.57 11.89 -21.38
CA GLN A 190 -7.28 11.31 -21.70
C GLN A 190 -7.39 9.81 -22.03
N PRO A 191 -8.07 9.44 -23.14
CA PRO A 191 -8.35 8.04 -23.46
C PRO A 191 -7.09 7.19 -23.76
N ASP A 192 -5.96 7.85 -24.04
CA ASP A 192 -4.68 7.21 -24.37
C ASP A 192 -3.72 7.15 -23.16
N VAL A 193 -4.19 7.55 -21.98
CA VAL A 193 -3.46 7.48 -20.72
C VAL A 193 -4.10 6.44 -19.81
N ALA A 194 -3.32 5.54 -19.25
CA ALA A 194 -3.79 4.64 -18.19
C ALA A 194 -3.59 5.28 -16.80
N HIS A 195 -4.62 5.28 -15.98
CA HIS A 195 -4.54 5.77 -14.61
C HIS A 195 -4.70 4.61 -13.62
N VAL A 196 -3.76 4.50 -12.69
CA VAL A 196 -3.75 3.45 -11.66
C VAL A 196 -3.90 4.10 -10.29
N TYR A 197 -5.00 3.76 -9.61
CA TYR A 197 -5.30 4.25 -8.27
C TYR A 197 -5.04 3.16 -7.25
N LEU A 198 -4.20 3.43 -6.26
CA LEU A 198 -3.93 2.51 -5.17
C LEU A 198 -4.49 3.07 -3.87
N GLY A 199 -5.10 2.22 -3.06
CA GLY A 199 -5.57 2.62 -1.74
C GLY A 199 -5.50 1.48 -0.72
N SER A 200 -5.05 1.83 0.47
CA SER A 200 -4.91 0.89 1.58
C SER A 200 -6.09 0.93 2.56
N LYS A 201 -6.85 2.03 2.59
CA LYS A 201 -7.99 2.25 3.47
C LYS A 201 -9.30 1.98 2.71
N ARG A 202 -9.76 0.73 2.75
CA ARG A 202 -10.94 0.28 2.01
C ARG A 202 -12.17 1.17 2.26
N HIS A 203 -12.45 1.50 3.53
CA HIS A 203 -13.59 2.34 3.93
C HIS A 203 -13.53 3.77 3.36
N MET A 204 -12.35 4.27 2.95
CA MET A 204 -12.19 5.57 2.27
C MET A 204 -12.22 5.43 0.75
N MET A 205 -11.74 4.32 0.19
CA MET A 205 -11.71 4.09 -1.25
C MET A 205 -13.07 3.70 -1.82
N GLU A 206 -13.86 2.88 -1.11
CA GLU A 206 -15.18 2.45 -1.56
C GLU A 206 -16.14 3.63 -1.85
N PRO A 207 -16.23 4.67 -1.00
CA PRO A 207 -17.04 5.87 -1.29
C PRO A 207 -16.54 6.67 -2.50
N LEU A 208 -15.30 6.48 -2.96
CA LEU A 208 -14.76 7.18 -4.13
C LEU A 208 -15.04 6.43 -5.44
N PHE A 209 -15.06 5.09 -5.44
CA PHE A 209 -15.10 4.27 -6.67
C PHE A 209 -16.30 3.33 -6.77
N MET A 210 -16.87 2.84 -5.65
CA MET A 210 -17.83 1.73 -5.66
C MET A 210 -19.27 2.19 -5.48
N GLU A 211 -19.53 3.30 -4.81
CA GLU A 211 -20.87 3.82 -4.60
C GLU A 211 -21.40 4.53 -5.86
N ARG A 212 -22.71 4.41 -6.15
CA ARG A 212 -23.32 5.04 -7.34
C ARG A 212 -23.17 6.57 -7.38
N ALA A 213 -23.13 7.22 -6.24
CA ALA A 213 -22.92 8.65 -6.11
C ALA A 213 -21.45 9.06 -6.04
N ALA A 214 -20.54 8.09 -6.07
CA ALA A 214 -19.11 8.34 -5.96
C ALA A 214 -18.58 9.18 -7.14
N PRO A 215 -17.66 10.11 -6.86
CA PRO A 215 -17.07 10.93 -7.91
C PRO A 215 -16.37 10.13 -9.01
N LEU A 216 -15.79 8.98 -8.68
CA LEU A 216 -15.08 8.10 -9.61
C LEU A 216 -15.85 6.78 -9.88
N TYR A 217 -17.18 6.78 -9.71
CA TYR A 217 -17.97 5.59 -9.96
C TYR A 217 -17.79 5.07 -11.40
N ARG A 218 -17.36 3.82 -11.53
CA ARG A 218 -17.08 3.16 -12.81
C ARG A 218 -16.03 3.85 -13.71
N SER A 219 -15.18 4.69 -13.16
CA SER A 219 -14.09 5.30 -13.91
C SER A 219 -12.88 4.38 -14.06
N ALA A 220 -12.73 3.39 -13.21
CA ALA A 220 -11.61 2.45 -13.22
C ALA A 220 -12.07 1.01 -13.00
N LYS A 221 -11.35 0.05 -13.58
CA LYS A 221 -11.55 -1.39 -13.39
C LYS A 221 -11.05 -1.79 -12.00
N PRO A 222 -11.89 -2.40 -11.15
CA PRO A 222 -11.43 -2.84 -9.84
C PRO A 222 -10.54 -4.08 -9.94
N MET A 223 -9.41 -4.05 -9.25
CA MET A 223 -8.53 -5.18 -9.00
C MET A 223 -8.44 -5.39 -7.48
N LEU A 224 -8.86 -6.55 -7.02
CA LEU A 224 -8.80 -6.91 -5.61
C LEU A 224 -7.54 -7.74 -5.34
N LEU A 225 -6.74 -7.29 -4.39
CA LEU A 225 -5.59 -8.04 -3.92
C LEU A 225 -5.93 -8.71 -2.60
N GLY A 226 -5.86 -10.03 -2.58
CA GLY A 226 -6.04 -10.86 -1.40
C GLY A 226 -4.72 -11.36 -0.81
N PRO A 227 -4.76 -12.17 0.25
CA PRO A 227 -3.63 -12.98 0.69
C PRO A 227 -3.10 -13.87 -0.44
N ILE A 228 -1.85 -14.29 -0.33
CA ILE A 228 -1.29 -15.29 -1.25
C ILE A 228 -1.85 -16.66 -0.87
N ALA A 229 -2.26 -17.43 -1.87
CA ALA A 229 -2.76 -18.78 -1.64
C ALA A 229 -1.66 -19.67 -1.03
N PRO A 230 -1.95 -20.46 0.02
CA PRO A 230 -0.94 -21.27 0.70
C PRO A 230 -0.17 -22.19 -0.26
N GLU A 231 -0.87 -22.79 -1.22
CA GLU A 231 -0.30 -23.75 -2.18
C GLU A 231 0.77 -23.11 -3.08
N LEU A 232 0.61 -21.81 -3.33
CA LEU A 232 1.56 -21.04 -4.11
C LEU A 232 2.71 -20.53 -3.22
N PHE A 233 2.39 -20.08 -2.01
CA PHE A 233 3.37 -19.46 -1.13
C PHE A 233 4.37 -20.45 -0.51
N ILE A 234 3.93 -21.70 -0.24
CA ILE A 234 4.77 -22.73 0.39
C ILE A 234 6.06 -23.02 -0.39
N GLY A 235 5.98 -23.05 -1.73
CA GLY A 235 7.12 -23.27 -2.61
C GLY A 235 8.19 -22.18 -2.45
N PHE A 236 7.77 -20.92 -2.43
CA PHE A 236 8.64 -19.78 -2.20
C PHE A 236 9.30 -19.84 -0.82
N LEU A 237 8.52 -20.07 0.24
CA LEU A 237 9.05 -20.12 1.61
C LEU A 237 10.10 -21.22 1.74
N ARG A 238 9.83 -22.42 1.21
CA ARG A 238 10.77 -23.54 1.21
C ARG A 238 12.08 -23.17 0.52
N GLU A 239 11.99 -22.54 -0.66
CA GLU A 239 13.17 -22.08 -1.38
C GLU A 239 13.97 -21.05 -0.57
N ARG A 240 13.31 -20.09 0.07
CA ARG A 240 13.99 -19.08 0.90
C ARG A 240 14.71 -19.71 2.09
N PHE A 241 14.08 -20.63 2.80
CA PHE A 241 14.74 -21.37 3.89
C PHE A 241 15.96 -22.16 3.38
N ALA A 242 15.82 -22.87 2.24
CA ALA A 242 16.91 -23.62 1.64
C ALA A 242 18.10 -22.72 1.21
N VAL A 243 17.83 -21.58 0.56
CA VAL A 243 18.85 -20.57 0.22
C VAL A 243 19.53 -20.02 1.48
N GLY A 244 18.77 -19.84 2.55
CA GLY A 244 19.29 -19.45 3.86
C GLY A 244 20.02 -20.56 4.61
N GLY A 245 20.07 -21.78 4.07
CA GLY A 245 20.72 -22.94 4.67
C GLY A 245 20.07 -23.37 5.99
N VAL A 246 18.74 -23.39 6.04
CA VAL A 246 17.91 -23.89 7.16
C VAL A 246 16.94 -24.91 6.59
N GLU A 247 16.83 -26.07 7.26
CA GLU A 247 15.85 -27.11 6.94
C GLU A 247 14.51 -26.82 7.65
N ILE A 248 13.41 -26.92 6.90
CA ILE A 248 12.04 -26.77 7.41
C ILE A 248 11.12 -27.78 6.72
N GLY A 249 10.23 -28.41 7.49
CA GLY A 249 9.24 -29.35 6.98
C GLY A 249 7.98 -28.66 6.43
N ASP A 250 7.17 -29.45 5.72
CA ASP A 250 5.90 -28.98 5.18
C ASP A 250 4.87 -28.71 6.29
N GLU A 251 4.91 -29.47 7.38
CA GLU A 251 4.00 -29.28 8.53
C GLU A 251 4.22 -27.92 9.19
N GLU A 252 5.47 -27.51 9.40
CA GLU A 252 5.81 -26.20 9.96
C GLU A 252 5.46 -25.06 9.01
N LEU A 253 5.69 -25.23 7.69
CA LEU A 253 5.30 -24.26 6.69
C LEU A 253 3.77 -24.07 6.63
N ASP A 254 3.02 -25.17 6.67
CA ASP A 254 1.55 -25.15 6.75
C ASP A 254 1.06 -24.49 8.05
N GLY A 255 1.73 -24.76 9.17
CA GLY A 255 1.47 -24.11 10.45
C GLY A 255 1.66 -22.59 10.38
N ILE A 256 2.77 -22.13 9.83
CA ILE A 256 3.05 -20.70 9.61
C ILE A 256 1.99 -20.07 8.70
N LEU A 257 1.67 -20.70 7.56
CA LEU A 257 0.68 -20.17 6.62
C LEU A 257 -0.73 -20.19 7.17
N SER A 258 -1.11 -21.20 7.93
CA SER A 258 -2.41 -21.25 8.64
C SER A 258 -2.54 -20.14 9.67
N PHE A 259 -1.47 -19.85 10.41
CA PHE A 259 -1.43 -18.77 11.39
C PHE A 259 -1.49 -17.40 10.72
N THR A 260 -0.68 -17.16 9.68
CA THR A 260 -0.58 -15.85 9.00
C THR A 260 -1.69 -15.63 7.98
N GLY A 261 -2.40 -16.69 7.58
CA GLY A 261 -3.45 -16.63 6.55
C GLY A 261 -2.93 -16.21 5.18
N GLY A 262 -1.65 -16.47 4.88
CA GLY A 262 -1.01 -16.09 3.61
C GLY A 262 -0.81 -14.59 3.43
N LEU A 263 -0.83 -13.80 4.50
CA LEU A 263 -0.51 -12.37 4.48
C LEU A 263 0.98 -12.18 4.23
N PRO A 264 1.41 -11.57 3.10
CA PRO A 264 2.82 -11.61 2.67
C PRO A 264 3.79 -11.01 3.68
N TYR A 265 3.45 -9.86 4.25
CA TYR A 265 4.30 -9.17 5.21
C TYR A 265 4.46 -10.00 6.49
N GLU A 266 3.35 -10.40 7.08
CA GLU A 266 3.31 -11.14 8.35
C GLU A 266 3.96 -12.51 8.21
N THR A 267 3.79 -13.17 7.07
CA THR A 267 4.43 -14.45 6.79
C THR A 267 5.95 -14.31 6.70
N GLN A 268 6.44 -13.34 5.93
CA GLN A 268 7.88 -13.12 5.80
C GLN A 268 8.52 -12.62 7.10
N GLU A 269 7.80 -11.80 7.87
CA GLU A 269 8.26 -11.34 9.19
C GLU A 269 8.43 -12.52 10.15
N LEU A 270 7.42 -13.39 10.28
CA LEU A 270 7.53 -14.60 11.13
C LEU A 270 8.63 -15.51 10.63
N CYS A 271 8.70 -15.81 9.33
CA CYS A 271 9.75 -16.65 8.75
C CYS A 271 11.16 -16.08 8.99
N SER A 272 11.32 -14.76 9.01
CA SER A 272 12.60 -14.11 9.33
C SER A 272 13.05 -14.42 10.76
N TYR A 273 12.13 -14.39 11.72
CA TYR A 273 12.42 -14.76 13.10
C TYR A 273 12.70 -16.27 13.24
N VAL A 274 11.89 -17.12 12.61
CA VAL A 274 12.08 -18.58 12.58
C VAL A 274 13.46 -18.94 12.02
N TRP A 275 13.84 -18.34 10.89
CA TRP A 275 15.15 -18.55 10.28
C TRP A 275 16.29 -18.12 11.21
N THR A 276 16.13 -16.95 11.86
CA THR A 276 17.15 -16.42 12.77
C THR A 276 17.38 -17.35 13.97
N GLU A 277 16.31 -17.82 14.61
CA GLU A 277 16.38 -18.74 15.74
C GLU A 277 16.99 -20.09 15.33
N ALA A 278 16.58 -20.65 14.18
CA ALA A 278 17.14 -21.89 13.66
C ALA A 278 18.64 -21.77 13.39
N LYS A 279 19.08 -20.66 12.81
CA LYS A 279 20.51 -20.39 12.55
C LYS A 279 21.32 -20.20 13.82
N LEU A 280 20.79 -19.50 14.82
CA LEU A 280 21.47 -19.27 16.10
C LEU A 280 21.62 -20.58 16.89
N ALA A 281 20.63 -21.47 16.81
CA ALA A 281 20.64 -22.76 17.50
C ALA A 281 21.32 -23.86 16.69
N ASP A 282 21.59 -23.67 15.40
CA ASP A 282 22.10 -24.65 14.44
C ASP A 282 21.26 -25.94 14.39
N VAL A 283 19.94 -25.75 14.24
CA VAL A 283 18.95 -26.83 14.20
C VAL A 283 17.99 -26.68 13.02
N ALA A 284 17.33 -27.78 12.64
CA ALA A 284 16.17 -27.75 11.77
C ALA A 284 14.97 -27.09 12.48
N VAL A 285 14.04 -26.56 11.71
CA VAL A 285 12.82 -25.93 12.26
C VAL A 285 11.86 -27.02 12.73
N ASP A 286 11.32 -26.88 13.93
CA ASP A 286 10.20 -27.64 14.48
C ASP A 286 9.12 -26.68 15.03
N ASP A 287 7.96 -27.21 15.41
CA ASP A 287 6.84 -26.43 15.95
C ASP A 287 7.23 -25.57 17.15
N LYS A 288 8.07 -26.09 18.05
CA LYS A 288 8.52 -25.36 19.25
C LYS A 288 9.37 -24.16 18.89
N LEU A 289 10.20 -24.29 17.86
CA LEU A 289 11.03 -23.19 17.37
C LEU A 289 10.16 -22.12 16.71
N VAL A 290 9.11 -22.53 15.96
CA VAL A 290 8.12 -21.58 15.39
C VAL A 290 7.38 -20.84 16.49
N GLU A 291 6.90 -21.52 17.52
CA GLU A 291 6.24 -20.92 18.68
C GLU A 291 7.19 -19.91 19.39
N ARG A 292 8.43 -20.31 19.64
CA ARG A 292 9.44 -19.43 20.25
C ARG A 292 9.75 -18.21 19.40
N ALA A 293 9.88 -18.36 18.09
CA ALA A 293 10.12 -17.27 17.15
C ALA A 293 8.94 -16.28 17.16
N LEU A 294 7.70 -16.77 17.22
CA LEU A 294 6.50 -15.94 17.36
C LEU A 294 6.50 -15.17 18.69
N GLU A 295 6.89 -15.81 19.80
CA GLU A 295 7.01 -15.16 21.10
C GLU A 295 8.01 -14.02 21.05
N LEU A 296 9.20 -14.24 20.50
CA LEU A 296 10.25 -13.23 20.35
C LEU A 296 9.82 -12.06 19.48
N LEU A 297 9.10 -12.33 18.37
CA LEU A 297 8.54 -11.31 17.51
C LEU A 297 7.54 -10.43 18.28
N VAL A 298 6.61 -11.06 19.00
CA VAL A 298 5.59 -10.32 19.78
C VAL A 298 6.23 -9.52 20.92
N ASP A 299 7.28 -10.05 21.55
CA ASP A 299 8.03 -9.36 22.60
C ASP A 299 8.78 -8.14 22.05
N ALA A 300 9.39 -8.26 20.87
CA ALA A 300 10.04 -7.13 20.20
C ALA A 300 9.06 -5.98 19.88
N GLU A 301 7.80 -6.30 19.53
CA GLU A 301 6.75 -5.35 19.23
C GLU A 301 5.97 -4.85 20.47
N SER A 302 6.20 -5.46 21.66
CA SER A 302 5.38 -5.25 22.84
C SER A 302 5.35 -3.78 23.31
N ALA A 303 6.49 -3.08 23.27
CA ALA A 303 6.56 -1.66 23.64
C ALA A 303 5.68 -0.78 22.75
N ARG A 304 5.65 -1.07 21.44
CA ARG A 304 4.80 -0.37 20.45
C ARG A 304 3.33 -0.65 20.72
N TYR A 305 2.97 -1.90 20.98
CA TYR A 305 1.59 -2.29 21.29
C TYR A 305 1.10 -1.66 22.59
N ALA A 306 1.92 -1.67 23.63
CA ALA A 306 1.61 -1.03 24.91
C ALA A 306 1.38 0.49 24.75
N ALA A 307 2.24 1.17 23.99
CA ALA A 307 2.09 2.61 23.74
C ALA A 307 0.78 2.95 22.99
N VAL A 308 0.34 2.10 22.06
CA VAL A 308 -0.96 2.25 21.40
C VAL A 308 -2.09 1.97 22.38
N TRP A 309 -2.01 0.84 23.10
CA TRP A 309 -3.01 0.42 24.07
C TRP A 309 -3.29 1.47 25.14
N ASP A 310 -2.26 2.08 25.70
CA ASP A 310 -2.38 3.06 26.78
C ASP A 310 -3.12 4.34 26.38
N ARG A 311 -3.11 4.68 25.09
CA ARG A 311 -3.82 5.85 24.54
C ARG A 311 -5.29 5.58 24.23
N LEU A 312 -5.71 4.30 24.19
CA LEU A 312 -7.07 3.96 23.81
C LEU A 312 -8.06 4.17 24.97
N PRO A 313 -9.24 4.76 24.70
CA PRO A 313 -10.35 4.78 25.64
C PRO A 313 -10.81 3.36 26.01
N GLY A 314 -11.36 3.17 27.20
CA GLY A 314 -11.81 1.87 27.71
C GLY A 314 -12.77 1.13 26.75
N THR A 315 -13.66 1.85 26.06
CA THR A 315 -14.60 1.25 25.09
C THR A 315 -13.88 0.72 23.85
N GLN A 316 -12.82 1.35 23.42
CA GLN A 316 -11.98 0.88 22.30
C GLN A 316 -11.14 -0.32 22.73
N ARG A 317 -10.57 -0.30 23.93
CA ARG A 317 -9.84 -1.45 24.50
C ARG A 317 -10.75 -2.69 24.60
N ALA A 318 -11.96 -2.51 25.12
CA ALA A 318 -12.93 -3.60 25.23
C ALA A 318 -13.29 -4.20 23.85
N LEU A 319 -13.45 -3.34 22.83
CA LEU A 319 -13.73 -3.82 21.47
C LEU A 319 -12.52 -4.54 20.85
N LEU A 320 -11.29 -4.06 21.07
CA LEU A 320 -10.08 -4.74 20.60
C LEU A 320 -9.91 -6.11 21.24
N LEU A 321 -10.12 -6.25 22.56
CA LEU A 321 -10.08 -7.56 23.24
C LEU A 321 -11.15 -8.51 22.69
N ALA A 322 -12.35 -7.99 22.44
CA ALA A 322 -13.40 -8.81 21.82
C ALA A 322 -12.98 -9.34 20.45
N LEU A 323 -12.41 -8.47 19.61
CA LEU A 323 -11.93 -8.83 18.27
C LEU A 323 -10.68 -9.73 18.29
N ALA A 324 -9.82 -9.61 19.30
CA ALA A 324 -8.68 -10.50 19.48
C ALA A 324 -9.13 -11.93 19.76
N ARG A 325 -10.16 -12.09 20.56
CA ARG A 325 -10.77 -13.42 20.86
C ARG A 325 -11.53 -13.98 19.68
N GLU A 326 -12.37 -13.16 19.05
CA GLU A 326 -13.28 -13.60 17.98
C GLU A 326 -13.51 -12.46 16.97
N PRO A 327 -12.99 -12.54 15.74
CA PRO A 327 -13.41 -11.64 14.66
C PRO A 327 -14.90 -11.80 14.36
N GLY A 328 -15.63 -10.70 14.11
CA GLY A 328 -17.06 -10.86 13.92
C GLY A 328 -17.86 -9.60 13.62
N ARG A 329 -19.19 -9.76 13.61
CA ARG A 329 -20.15 -8.67 13.39
C ARG A 329 -20.40 -7.93 14.70
N VAL A 330 -19.55 -6.97 15.03
CA VAL A 330 -19.53 -6.27 16.33
C VAL A 330 -20.84 -5.54 16.70
N TYR A 331 -21.69 -5.25 15.72
CA TYR A 331 -23.00 -4.61 15.95
C TYR A 331 -24.11 -5.59 16.34
N SER A 332 -23.92 -6.89 16.11
CA SER A 332 -24.95 -7.87 16.46
C SER A 332 -25.16 -7.92 17.97
N GLU A 333 -26.40 -8.11 18.40
CA GLU A 333 -26.76 -8.16 19.81
C GLU A 333 -26.04 -9.31 20.54
N ASP A 334 -25.96 -10.48 19.87
CA ASP A 334 -25.30 -11.67 20.41
C ASP A 334 -23.79 -11.43 20.62
N TYR A 335 -23.11 -10.80 19.68
CA TYR A 335 -21.69 -10.47 19.81
C TYR A 335 -21.47 -9.49 20.98
N ARG A 336 -22.26 -8.41 21.02
CA ARG A 336 -22.16 -7.40 22.10
C ARG A 336 -22.42 -7.99 23.48
N ARG A 337 -23.42 -8.85 23.60
CA ARG A 337 -23.74 -9.55 24.85
C ARG A 337 -22.63 -10.50 25.27
N ARG A 338 -22.11 -11.34 24.36
CA ARG A 338 -21.04 -12.30 24.61
C ARG A 338 -19.77 -11.63 25.10
N HIS A 339 -19.41 -10.51 24.49
CA HIS A 339 -18.19 -9.76 24.81
C HIS A 339 -18.42 -8.60 25.78
N LYS A 340 -19.61 -8.50 26.38
CA LYS A 340 -19.98 -7.45 27.36
C LYS A 340 -19.71 -6.03 26.84
N LEU A 341 -19.90 -5.80 25.55
CA LEU A 341 -19.80 -4.50 24.92
C LEU A 341 -21.05 -3.66 25.20
N GLY A 342 -20.91 -2.35 25.14
CA GLY A 342 -22.01 -1.41 25.36
C GLY A 342 -23.06 -1.42 24.23
N SER A 343 -23.87 -0.36 24.17
CA SER A 343 -24.88 -0.19 23.12
C SER A 343 -24.28 -0.19 21.72
N ALA A 344 -25.10 -0.43 20.68
CA ALA A 344 -24.67 -0.38 19.29
C ALA A 344 -24.00 0.97 18.94
N SER A 345 -24.54 2.09 19.45
CA SER A 345 -23.94 3.42 19.23
C SER A 345 -22.59 3.61 19.93
N THR A 346 -22.37 2.95 21.07
CA THR A 346 -21.07 2.95 21.75
C THR A 346 -20.05 2.16 20.94
N VAL A 347 -20.44 0.98 20.46
CA VAL A 347 -19.57 0.14 19.61
C VAL A 347 -19.25 0.86 18.29
N GLN A 348 -20.22 1.55 17.68
CA GLN A 348 -20.03 2.30 16.46
C GLN A 348 -18.95 3.39 16.62
N ARG A 349 -19.03 4.17 17.72
CA ARG A 349 -18.02 5.21 18.01
C ARG A 349 -16.64 4.60 18.31
N ALA A 350 -16.61 3.50 19.04
CA ALA A 350 -15.36 2.79 19.34
C ALA A 350 -14.71 2.25 18.06
N LEU A 351 -15.51 1.61 17.19
CA LEU A 351 -15.03 1.07 15.91
C LEU A 351 -14.49 2.18 15.00
N ALA A 352 -15.24 3.27 14.81
CA ALA A 352 -14.79 4.40 14.00
C ALA A 352 -13.46 5.00 14.50
N GLY A 353 -13.26 5.05 15.83
CA GLY A 353 -11.99 5.46 16.40
C GLY A 353 -10.84 4.48 16.16
N LEU A 354 -11.11 3.19 16.19
CA LEU A 354 -10.12 2.14 15.89
C LEU A 354 -9.78 2.06 14.40
N GLU A 355 -10.77 2.23 13.52
CA GLU A 355 -10.58 2.32 12.07
C GLU A 355 -9.70 3.52 11.69
N LYS A 356 -9.94 4.69 12.33
CA LYS A 356 -9.10 5.88 12.12
C LYS A 356 -7.64 5.66 12.51
N LEU A 357 -7.38 4.76 13.47
CA LEU A 357 -6.04 4.38 13.91
C LEU A 357 -5.48 3.17 13.13
N ASP A 358 -6.19 2.68 12.13
CA ASP A 358 -5.85 1.47 11.35
C ASP A 358 -5.64 0.21 12.22
N LEU A 359 -6.32 0.11 13.38
CA LEU A 359 -6.22 -1.03 14.30
C LEU A 359 -7.23 -2.14 13.98
N VAL A 360 -8.28 -1.81 13.26
CA VAL A 360 -9.36 -2.73 12.87
C VAL A 360 -9.63 -2.60 11.38
N ASP A 361 -9.97 -3.73 10.78
CA ASP A 361 -10.28 -3.87 9.37
C ASP A 361 -11.55 -4.70 9.17
N SER A 362 -12.25 -4.49 8.07
CA SER A 362 -13.43 -5.25 7.71
C SER A 362 -13.04 -6.47 6.87
N ASN A 363 -13.64 -7.64 7.17
CA ASN A 363 -13.49 -8.80 6.31
C ASN A 363 -14.53 -8.76 5.16
N GLU A 364 -14.37 -9.66 4.18
CA GLU A 364 -15.25 -9.75 2.99
C GLU A 364 -16.72 -10.07 3.33
N ARG A 365 -16.99 -10.61 4.51
CA ARG A 365 -18.34 -10.97 4.99
C ARG A 365 -18.97 -9.88 5.86
N GLY A 366 -18.36 -8.70 5.91
CA GLY A 366 -18.84 -7.56 6.70
C GLY A 366 -18.64 -7.69 8.21
N GLY A 367 -17.78 -8.62 8.65
CA GLY A 367 -17.29 -8.69 10.02
C GLY A 367 -16.03 -7.84 10.21
N GLN A 368 -15.74 -7.48 11.46
CA GLN A 368 -14.52 -6.78 11.84
C GLN A 368 -13.48 -7.75 12.38
N ARG A 369 -12.20 -7.39 12.22
CA ARG A 369 -11.05 -8.11 12.77
C ARG A 369 -9.94 -7.13 13.10
N LEU A 370 -8.99 -7.56 13.91
CA LEU A 370 -7.75 -6.81 14.10
C LEU A 370 -6.96 -6.68 12.79
N ALA A 371 -6.40 -5.51 12.55
CA ALA A 371 -5.56 -5.26 11.39
C ALA A 371 -4.17 -5.91 11.52
N ASP A 372 -3.62 -5.96 12.73
CA ASP A 372 -2.32 -6.53 13.04
C ASP A 372 -2.47 -7.90 13.72
N LEU A 373 -1.92 -8.94 13.09
CA LEU A 373 -2.02 -10.32 13.55
C LEU A 373 -1.22 -10.56 14.84
N PHE A 374 -0.05 -9.96 14.96
CA PHE A 374 0.82 -10.15 16.13
C PHE A 374 0.29 -9.37 17.34
N MET A 375 -0.36 -8.22 17.10
CA MET A 375 -1.09 -7.51 18.16
C MET A 375 -2.21 -8.38 18.74
N ARG A 376 -2.84 -9.24 17.93
CA ARG A 376 -3.84 -10.20 18.45
C ARG A 376 -3.22 -11.17 19.46
N VAL A 377 -2.02 -11.67 19.18
CA VAL A 377 -1.29 -12.56 20.11
C VAL A 377 -0.91 -11.81 21.38
N TRP A 378 -0.39 -10.59 21.23
CA TRP A 378 -0.03 -9.73 22.38
C TRP A 378 -1.24 -9.44 23.28
N LEU A 379 -2.41 -9.10 22.71
CA LEU A 379 -3.64 -8.84 23.46
C LEU A 379 -4.11 -10.09 24.23
N GLY A 380 -3.87 -11.30 23.72
CA GLY A 380 -4.13 -12.54 24.45
C GLY A 380 -3.30 -12.73 25.71
N ARG A 381 -2.19 -11.98 25.87
CA ARG A 381 -1.35 -11.99 27.09
C ARG A 381 -1.74 -10.92 28.10
N VAL A 382 -2.44 -9.86 27.65
CA VAL A 382 -2.84 -8.70 28.49
C VAL A 382 -4.20 -8.94 29.17
N ASP A 383 -4.95 -9.92 28.70
CA ASP A 383 -6.28 -10.32 29.20
C ASP A 383 -6.15 -11.37 30.34
#